data_29ab28226ceac743725acea37527cc03
#
_entry.id   29ab28226ceac743725acea37527cc03
#
_cell.length_a   1.000
_cell.length_b   1.000
_cell.length_c   1.000
_cell.angle_alpha   90.00
_cell.angle_beta   90.00
_cell.angle_gamma   90.00
#
_symmetry.space_group_name_H-M   'P 1'
#
loop_
_entity.id
_entity.type
_entity.pdbx_description
1 polymer ?
#
loop_
_entity_poly.entity_id
_entity_poly.type
_entity_poly.pdbx_seq_one_letter_code
_entity_poly.pdbx_strand_id
1 'polypeptide(L)'
;GYVHWHITVNPSQSDLADVVIIDKPSDNQLVDMDSLTIYGTQIDEKGNLTLDTNVVLVEGVDYQADYSINPETGKYELTVSMLNHIDRAYIMTYRTKVLLEEGGENKVSNNVTIKGNNEQVIEDNDDEELAVNVNDSGGTVIGKKGSITLEKDSSSTHKPLAGGVFQLYDKNGVRLGSPVVSDQNGRIQFTGLVYGSYILKEVE
;
A
#
# COMPACT_ATOMS: atom_id res chain seq x y z
N GLY A 1 13.99 2.31 -3.87
CA GLY A 1 13.48 1.81 -5.15
C GLY A 1 11.98 1.69 -5.16
N TYR A 2 11.43 1.45 -6.31
CA TYR A 2 10.01 1.15 -6.50
C TYR A 2 9.85 -0.27 -6.99
N VAL A 3 8.77 -0.91 -6.56
CA VAL A 3 8.27 -2.17 -7.13
C VAL A 3 6.99 -1.87 -7.89
N HIS A 4 6.85 -2.44 -9.08
CA HIS A 4 5.66 -2.30 -9.92
C HIS A 4 4.83 -3.57 -9.81
N TRP A 5 3.56 -3.40 -9.45
CA TRP A 5 2.60 -4.47 -9.33
C TRP A 5 1.64 -4.47 -10.51
N HIS A 6 1.34 -5.66 -11.01
CA HIS A 6 0.39 -5.90 -12.08
C HIS A 6 -0.58 -6.98 -11.62
N ILE A 7 -1.83 -6.64 -11.49
CA ILE A 7 -2.87 -7.53 -10.99
C ILE A 7 -3.91 -7.71 -12.09
N THR A 8 -4.07 -8.95 -12.53
CA THR A 8 -5.12 -9.29 -13.50
C THR A 8 -6.43 -9.50 -12.77
N VAL A 9 -7.47 -8.80 -13.21
CA VAL A 9 -8.82 -8.86 -12.64
C VAL A 9 -9.74 -9.50 -13.66
N ASN A 10 -10.49 -10.52 -13.25
CA ASN A 10 -11.46 -11.25 -14.08
C ASN A 10 -10.87 -11.83 -15.38
N PRO A 11 -9.78 -12.63 -15.31
CA PRO A 11 -9.16 -13.19 -16.51
C PRO A 11 -10.08 -14.13 -17.28
N SER A 12 -11.04 -14.74 -16.60
CA SER A 12 -12.06 -15.61 -17.21
C SER A 12 -13.15 -14.86 -17.97
N GLN A 13 -13.16 -13.51 -17.86
CA GLN A 13 -14.15 -12.63 -18.48
C GLN A 13 -15.60 -13.02 -18.12
N SER A 14 -15.78 -13.43 -16.86
CA SER A 14 -17.09 -13.74 -16.30
C SER A 14 -17.90 -12.46 -16.08
N ASP A 15 -19.21 -12.60 -16.06
CA ASP A 15 -20.13 -11.52 -15.71
C ASP A 15 -20.19 -11.36 -14.18
N LEU A 16 -19.62 -10.28 -13.65
CA LEU A 16 -19.41 -10.05 -12.24
C LEU A 16 -20.00 -8.70 -11.78
N ALA A 17 -20.78 -8.77 -10.70
CA ALA A 17 -21.29 -7.60 -9.99
C ALA A 17 -20.47 -7.36 -8.70
N ASP A 18 -20.48 -6.14 -8.20
CA ASP A 18 -19.95 -5.75 -6.88
C ASP A 18 -18.50 -6.24 -6.66
N VAL A 19 -17.68 -6.08 -7.69
CA VAL A 19 -16.28 -6.53 -7.63
C VAL A 19 -15.47 -5.62 -6.74
N VAL A 20 -14.79 -6.22 -5.77
CA VAL A 20 -13.86 -5.57 -4.84
C VAL A 20 -12.52 -6.29 -4.88
N ILE A 21 -11.47 -5.52 -5.15
CA ILE A 21 -10.08 -5.98 -5.10
C ILE A 21 -9.52 -5.52 -3.75
N ILE A 22 -9.04 -6.47 -2.94
CA ILE A 22 -8.38 -6.20 -1.67
C ILE A 22 -6.93 -6.63 -1.82
N ASP A 23 -6.05 -5.66 -1.77
CA ASP A 23 -4.63 -5.81 -2.02
C ASP A 23 -3.85 -5.43 -0.75
N LYS A 24 -2.98 -6.33 -0.32
CA LYS A 24 -2.28 -6.26 0.96
C LYS A 24 -0.77 -6.33 0.75
N PRO A 25 -0.15 -5.22 0.34
CA PRO A 25 1.31 -5.16 0.27
C PRO A 25 1.93 -5.36 1.65
N SER A 26 3.10 -5.97 1.70
CA SER A 26 3.85 -6.13 2.96
C SER A 26 4.16 -4.77 3.62
N ASP A 27 4.31 -4.76 4.94
CA ASP A 27 4.42 -3.55 5.77
C ASP A 27 5.64 -2.67 5.43
N ASN A 28 6.60 -3.21 4.68
CA ASN A 28 7.77 -2.47 4.19
C ASN A 28 7.55 -1.81 2.82
N GLN A 29 6.31 -1.66 2.40
CA GLN A 29 5.92 -1.01 1.16
C GLN A 29 4.94 0.14 1.42
N LEU A 30 5.06 1.20 0.64
CA LEU A 30 4.10 2.30 0.59
C LEU A 30 3.52 2.39 -0.82
N VAL A 31 2.22 2.26 -0.93
CA VAL A 31 1.52 2.42 -2.21
C VAL A 31 1.58 3.88 -2.65
N ASP A 32 2.01 4.09 -3.88
CA ASP A 32 1.91 5.37 -4.57
C ASP A 32 0.56 5.44 -5.29
N MET A 33 -0.44 6.01 -4.62
CA MET A 33 -1.81 6.09 -5.13
C MET A 33 -1.93 6.85 -6.45
N ASP A 34 -1.06 7.83 -6.69
CA ASP A 34 -1.03 8.58 -7.95
C ASP A 34 -0.60 7.71 -9.14
N SER A 35 -0.01 6.55 -8.87
CA SER A 35 0.41 5.60 -9.89
C SER A 35 -0.65 4.54 -10.22
N LEU A 36 -1.73 4.46 -9.43
CA LEU A 36 -2.78 3.48 -9.64
C LEU A 36 -3.50 3.74 -10.95
N THR A 37 -3.53 2.73 -11.80
CA THR A 37 -4.22 2.78 -13.09
C THR A 37 -4.83 1.42 -13.39
N ILE A 38 -6.04 1.41 -13.89
CA ILE A 38 -6.73 0.19 -14.32
C ILE A 38 -6.95 0.28 -15.82
N TYR A 39 -6.36 -0.64 -16.53
CA TYR A 39 -6.43 -0.75 -17.98
C TYR A 39 -7.39 -1.85 -18.41
N GLY A 40 -8.05 -1.66 -19.54
CA GLY A 40 -8.65 -2.78 -20.27
C GLY A 40 -7.57 -3.75 -20.76
N THR A 41 -8.02 -4.85 -21.34
CA THR A 41 -7.13 -5.88 -21.87
C THR A 41 -7.42 -6.17 -23.32
N GLN A 42 -6.39 -6.62 -24.01
CA GLN A 42 -6.45 -7.22 -25.35
C GLN A 42 -5.73 -8.56 -25.32
N ILE A 43 -6.00 -9.40 -26.29
CA ILE A 43 -5.35 -10.70 -26.44
C ILE A 43 -4.28 -10.58 -27.52
N ASP A 44 -3.04 -10.95 -27.19
CA ASP A 44 -1.94 -10.98 -28.15
C ASP A 44 -2.04 -12.18 -29.10
N GLU A 45 -1.14 -12.25 -30.11
CA GLU A 45 -1.10 -13.33 -31.11
C GLU A 45 -0.86 -14.71 -30.46
N LYS A 46 -0.37 -14.77 -29.24
CA LYS A 46 -0.12 -16.01 -28.47
C LYS A 46 -1.27 -16.39 -27.54
N GLY A 47 -2.32 -15.58 -27.49
CA GLY A 47 -3.47 -15.80 -26.63
C GLY A 47 -3.31 -15.28 -25.21
N ASN A 48 -2.29 -14.46 -24.91
CA ASN A 48 -2.10 -13.88 -23.58
C ASN A 48 -2.86 -12.56 -23.45
N LEU A 49 -3.36 -12.31 -22.24
CA LEU A 49 -3.90 -11.00 -21.88
C LEU A 49 -2.77 -9.98 -21.76
N THR A 50 -2.94 -8.85 -22.44
CA THR A 50 -2.01 -7.71 -22.39
C THR A 50 -2.78 -6.42 -22.13
N LEU A 51 -2.08 -5.39 -21.72
CA LEU A 51 -2.64 -4.07 -21.48
C LEU A 51 -3.21 -3.46 -22.76
N ASP A 52 -4.44 -2.97 -22.70
CA ASP A 52 -4.98 -2.05 -23.70
C ASP A 52 -4.94 -0.63 -23.13
N THR A 53 -3.91 0.11 -23.52
CA THR A 53 -3.71 1.48 -23.04
C THR A 53 -4.73 2.49 -23.60
N ASN A 54 -5.57 2.09 -24.54
CA ASN A 54 -6.65 2.93 -25.05
C ASN A 54 -7.92 2.85 -24.15
N VAL A 55 -7.97 1.84 -23.28
CA VAL A 55 -9.08 1.66 -22.33
C VAL A 55 -8.52 1.84 -20.93
N VAL A 56 -8.79 3.00 -20.34
CA VAL A 56 -8.35 3.35 -18.98
C VAL A 56 -9.59 3.69 -18.15
N LEU A 57 -9.75 3.00 -17.04
CA LEU A 57 -10.85 3.28 -16.13
C LEU A 57 -10.61 4.57 -15.35
N VAL A 58 -11.69 5.27 -15.01
CA VAL A 58 -11.68 6.57 -14.35
C VAL A 58 -12.16 6.43 -12.91
N GLU A 59 -11.34 6.86 -11.96
CA GLU A 59 -11.74 6.89 -10.54
C GLU A 59 -12.92 7.83 -10.33
N GLY A 60 -13.88 7.40 -9.49
CA GLY A 60 -15.13 8.10 -9.24
C GLY A 60 -16.22 7.86 -10.30
N VAL A 61 -15.89 7.20 -11.41
CA VAL A 61 -16.82 6.84 -12.49
C VAL A 61 -16.90 5.32 -12.66
N ASP A 62 -15.76 4.67 -12.82
CA ASP A 62 -15.66 3.23 -13.07
C ASP A 62 -15.30 2.45 -11.80
N TYR A 63 -14.51 3.05 -10.93
CA TYR A 63 -14.07 2.46 -9.67
C TYR A 63 -13.86 3.53 -8.60
N GLN A 64 -13.75 3.08 -7.36
CA GLN A 64 -13.29 3.88 -6.23
C GLN A 64 -12.14 3.15 -5.55
N ALA A 65 -11.06 3.87 -5.25
CA ALA A 65 -9.91 3.33 -4.54
C ALA A 65 -9.76 3.96 -3.15
N ASP A 66 -9.39 3.14 -2.18
CA ASP A 66 -9.05 3.55 -0.82
C ASP A 66 -7.79 2.83 -0.36
N TYR A 67 -6.86 3.56 0.23
CA TYR A 67 -5.66 3.00 0.84
C TYR A 67 -5.60 3.42 2.31
N SER A 68 -5.98 2.50 3.17
CA SER A 68 -6.18 2.78 4.59
C SER A 68 -5.80 1.60 5.47
N ILE A 69 -5.75 1.83 6.77
CA ILE A 69 -5.52 0.77 7.75
C ILE A 69 -6.81 -0.01 7.96
N ASN A 70 -6.73 -1.33 7.78
CA ASN A 70 -7.78 -2.24 8.20
C ASN A 70 -7.81 -2.26 9.75
N PRO A 71 -8.93 -1.87 10.38
CA PRO A 71 -9.01 -1.77 11.84
C PRO A 71 -8.90 -3.13 12.56
N GLU A 72 -9.19 -4.23 11.87
CA GLU A 72 -9.11 -5.57 12.45
C GLU A 72 -7.67 -6.10 12.48
N THR A 73 -6.89 -5.80 11.45
CA THR A 73 -5.53 -6.32 11.31
C THR A 73 -4.45 -5.31 11.68
N GLY A 74 -4.79 -4.02 11.73
CA GLY A 74 -3.84 -2.92 11.92
C GLY A 74 -2.89 -2.70 10.74
N LYS A 75 -3.14 -3.34 9.59
CA LYS A 75 -2.30 -3.27 8.40
C LYS A 75 -2.92 -2.43 7.30
N TYR A 76 -2.08 -1.84 6.46
CA TYR A 76 -2.54 -1.13 5.28
C TYR A 76 -3.10 -2.09 4.24
N GLU A 77 -4.21 -1.69 3.67
CA GLU A 77 -4.85 -2.37 2.54
C GLU A 77 -5.20 -1.35 1.46
N LEU A 78 -4.98 -1.72 0.21
CA LEU A 78 -5.52 -1.04 -0.95
C LEU A 78 -6.81 -1.74 -1.35
N THR A 79 -7.93 -1.05 -1.24
CA THR A 79 -9.24 -1.57 -1.64
C THR A 79 -9.71 -0.82 -2.88
N VAL A 80 -9.99 -1.56 -3.94
CA VAL A 80 -10.54 -1.02 -5.19
C VAL A 80 -11.90 -1.64 -5.43
N SER A 81 -12.95 -0.82 -5.40
CA SER A 81 -14.31 -1.23 -5.64
C SER A 81 -14.75 -0.81 -7.04
N MET A 82 -15.14 -1.75 -7.89
CA MET A 82 -15.73 -1.45 -9.18
C MET A 82 -17.12 -0.90 -8.98
N LEU A 83 -17.40 0.26 -9.56
CA LEU A 83 -18.70 0.93 -9.46
C LEU A 83 -19.74 0.39 -10.43
N ASN A 84 -19.29 -0.34 -11.44
CA ASN A 84 -20.11 -0.92 -12.49
C ASN A 84 -19.91 -2.43 -12.55
N HIS A 85 -20.85 -3.11 -13.13
CA HIS A 85 -20.76 -4.49 -13.54
C HIS A 85 -19.59 -4.68 -14.51
N ILE A 86 -18.81 -5.77 -14.40
CA ILE A 86 -17.73 -6.08 -15.33
C ILE A 86 -17.95 -7.45 -15.98
N ASP A 87 -17.68 -7.53 -17.26
CA ASP A 87 -17.82 -8.74 -18.09
C ASP A 87 -16.55 -9.04 -18.91
N ARG A 88 -15.47 -8.31 -18.60
CA ARG A 88 -14.17 -8.43 -19.26
C ARG A 88 -13.03 -8.40 -18.26
N ALA A 89 -11.86 -8.80 -18.73
CA ALA A 89 -10.64 -8.72 -17.95
C ALA A 89 -10.09 -7.29 -17.93
N TYR A 90 -9.48 -6.93 -16.78
CA TYR A 90 -8.73 -5.70 -16.59
C TYR A 90 -7.35 -6.02 -16.01
N ILE A 91 -6.43 -5.08 -16.12
CA ILE A 91 -5.14 -5.14 -15.43
C ILE A 91 -5.00 -3.87 -14.60
N MET A 92 -4.96 -4.03 -13.28
CA MET A 92 -4.64 -2.98 -12.33
C MET A 92 -3.14 -2.90 -12.17
N THR A 93 -2.59 -1.70 -12.33
CA THR A 93 -1.16 -1.44 -12.12
C THR A 93 -0.97 -0.35 -11.09
N TYR A 94 0.02 -0.49 -10.25
CA TYR A 94 0.49 0.54 -9.35
C TYR A 94 1.94 0.26 -8.96
N ARG A 95 2.58 1.21 -8.32
CA ARG A 95 3.91 1.04 -7.75
C ARG A 95 3.91 1.26 -6.25
N THR A 96 4.81 0.58 -5.59
CA THR A 96 5.08 0.78 -4.17
C THR A 96 6.51 1.27 -3.98
N LYS A 97 6.70 2.16 -3.03
CA LYS A 97 8.01 2.55 -2.55
C LYS A 97 8.44 1.58 -1.46
N VAL A 98 9.57 0.92 -1.69
CA VAL A 98 10.12 -0.04 -0.72
C VAL A 98 10.87 0.69 0.38
N LEU A 99 10.55 0.37 1.63
CA LEU A 99 11.27 0.79 2.82
C LEU A 99 12.31 -0.28 3.13
N LEU A 100 13.57 0.00 2.82
CA LEU A 100 14.67 -0.97 2.99
C LEU A 100 15.23 -0.90 4.41
N GLU A 101 15.56 -2.06 5.00
CA GLU A 101 16.30 -2.15 6.25
C GLU A 101 17.77 -2.47 6.00
N GLU A 102 18.66 -1.73 6.65
CA GLU A 102 20.10 -1.98 6.55
C GLU A 102 20.43 -3.32 7.22
N GLY A 103 21.00 -4.26 6.43
CA GLY A 103 21.31 -5.62 6.91
C GLY A 103 20.13 -6.58 7.02
N GLY A 104 18.92 -6.18 6.61
CA GLY A 104 17.74 -7.03 6.57
C GLY A 104 17.57 -7.79 5.25
N GLU A 105 16.82 -8.88 5.28
CA GLU A 105 16.29 -9.49 4.07
C GLU A 105 15.20 -8.53 3.51
N ASN A 106 15.56 -7.77 2.49
CA ASN A 106 14.63 -6.83 1.86
C ASN A 106 13.70 -7.57 0.90
N LYS A 107 12.78 -8.33 1.46
CA LYS A 107 11.72 -8.99 0.72
C LYS A 107 10.47 -8.15 0.76
N VAL A 108 9.78 -8.05 -0.35
CA VAL A 108 8.44 -7.49 -0.46
C VAL A 108 7.49 -8.57 -0.92
N SER A 109 6.30 -8.58 -0.37
CA SER A 109 5.24 -9.48 -0.78
C SER A 109 3.95 -8.72 -1.03
N ASN A 110 3.06 -9.33 -1.75
CA ASN A 110 1.74 -8.82 -2.00
C ASN A 110 0.73 -9.96 -2.02
N ASN A 111 -0.37 -9.77 -1.32
CA ASN A 111 -1.48 -10.70 -1.32
C ASN A 111 -2.72 -9.99 -1.86
N VAL A 112 -3.37 -10.58 -2.84
CA VAL A 112 -4.53 -10.01 -3.51
C VAL A 112 -5.72 -10.95 -3.43
N THR A 113 -6.82 -10.47 -2.87
CA THR A 113 -8.11 -11.17 -2.88
C THR A 113 -9.11 -10.38 -3.72
N ILE A 114 -9.78 -11.03 -4.66
CA ILE A 114 -10.84 -10.45 -5.47
C ILE A 114 -12.17 -11.07 -5.09
N LYS A 115 -13.11 -10.25 -4.68
CA LYS A 115 -14.48 -10.63 -4.33
C LYS A 115 -15.45 -10.07 -5.36
N GLY A 116 -16.57 -10.73 -5.52
CA GLY A 116 -17.65 -10.28 -6.38
C GLY A 116 -18.94 -11.04 -6.08
N ASN A 117 -20.03 -10.68 -6.74
CA ASN A 117 -21.32 -11.36 -6.64
C ASN A 117 -21.78 -11.60 -5.19
N ASN A 118 -21.87 -10.53 -4.38
CA ASN A 118 -22.18 -10.55 -2.95
C ASN A 118 -21.07 -11.17 -2.09
N GLU A 119 -19.89 -10.64 -2.21
CA GLU A 119 -18.69 -10.98 -1.40
C GLU A 119 -18.15 -12.41 -1.57
N GLN A 120 -18.52 -13.12 -2.63
CA GLN A 120 -17.89 -14.38 -2.96
C GLN A 120 -16.44 -14.14 -3.39
N VAL A 121 -15.51 -14.94 -2.85
CA VAL A 121 -14.12 -14.92 -3.32
C VAL A 121 -14.08 -15.51 -4.73
N ILE A 122 -13.65 -14.68 -5.70
CA ILE A 122 -13.52 -15.07 -7.12
C ILE A 122 -12.09 -15.52 -7.40
N GLU A 123 -11.11 -14.79 -6.85
CA GLU A 123 -9.69 -15.07 -6.96
C GLU A 123 -9.02 -14.80 -5.62
N ASP A 124 -8.15 -15.72 -5.23
CA ASP A 124 -7.29 -15.59 -4.07
C ASP A 124 -5.89 -15.98 -4.52
N ASN A 125 -5.06 -14.96 -4.76
CA ASN A 125 -3.68 -15.16 -5.16
C ASN A 125 -2.80 -15.10 -3.92
N ASP A 126 -2.24 -16.26 -3.59
CA ASP A 126 -1.24 -16.38 -2.55
C ASP A 126 -0.01 -15.50 -2.82
N ASP A 127 0.65 -15.11 -1.75
CA ASP A 127 1.77 -14.17 -1.69
C ASP A 127 2.78 -14.34 -2.83
N GLU A 128 2.84 -13.38 -3.75
CA GLU A 128 4.02 -13.21 -4.59
C GLU A 128 5.13 -12.54 -3.77
N GLU A 129 6.16 -13.30 -3.43
CA GLU A 129 7.34 -12.81 -2.74
C GLU A 129 8.42 -12.42 -3.74
N LEU A 130 8.82 -11.15 -3.75
CA LEU A 130 9.90 -10.64 -4.57
C LEU A 130 11.09 -10.25 -3.68
N ALA A 131 12.25 -10.88 -3.91
CA ALA A 131 13.49 -10.46 -3.28
C ALA A 131 13.99 -9.16 -3.95
N VAL A 132 14.06 -8.07 -3.18
CA VAL A 132 14.64 -6.81 -3.65
C VAL A 132 16.13 -6.81 -3.35
N ASN A 133 16.95 -7.07 -4.35
CA ASN A 133 18.40 -6.98 -4.23
C ASN A 133 18.84 -5.52 -4.23
N VAL A 134 19.44 -5.08 -3.13
CA VAL A 134 20.15 -3.82 -3.04
C VAL A 134 21.54 -4.02 -3.63
N ASN A 135 21.65 -3.89 -4.96
CA ASN A 135 22.98 -3.89 -5.60
C ASN A 135 23.60 -2.51 -5.49
N ASP A 136 24.76 -2.46 -4.87
CA ASP A 136 25.58 -1.27 -4.59
C ASP A 136 26.21 -0.62 -5.84
N SER A 137 25.83 -1.03 -7.03
CA SER A 137 26.52 -0.63 -8.27
C SER A 137 25.62 -0.09 -9.36
N GLY A 138 24.66 0.75 -9.02
CA GLY A 138 23.86 1.38 -10.08
C GLY A 138 22.82 2.37 -9.58
N GLY A 139 23.23 3.60 -9.27
CA GLY A 139 22.37 4.78 -9.36
C GLY A 139 21.03 4.81 -8.62
N THR A 140 20.77 3.88 -7.75
CA THR A 140 19.61 3.94 -6.85
C THR A 140 20.03 4.76 -5.64
N VAL A 141 19.45 5.93 -5.47
CA VAL A 141 19.59 6.71 -4.25
C VAL A 141 19.00 5.87 -3.11
N ILE A 142 19.87 5.11 -2.44
CA ILE A 142 19.54 4.49 -1.16
C ILE A 142 19.45 5.65 -0.17
N GLY A 143 18.24 6.16 0.04
CA GLY A 143 17.99 7.11 1.10
C GLY A 143 18.40 6.43 2.41
N LYS A 144 19.41 6.95 3.10
CA LYS A 144 19.72 6.50 4.47
C LYS A 144 18.42 6.58 5.25
N LYS A 145 18.05 5.47 5.87
CA LYS A 145 16.90 5.45 6.76
C LYS A 145 17.26 6.24 8.00
N GLY A 146 16.34 7.08 8.40
CA GLY A 146 16.40 7.85 9.63
C GLY A 146 15.43 7.33 10.66
N SER A 147 15.49 7.93 11.82
CA SER A 147 14.46 7.79 12.84
C SER A 147 14.00 9.19 13.30
N ILE A 148 12.74 9.29 13.66
CA ILE A 148 12.20 10.45 14.38
C ILE A 148 11.98 9.98 15.80
N THR A 149 12.63 10.64 16.76
CA THR A 149 12.41 10.42 18.19
C THR A 149 11.86 11.71 18.76
N LEU A 150 10.77 11.59 19.50
CA LEU A 150 10.08 12.69 20.16
C LEU A 150 9.86 12.33 21.62
N GLU A 151 9.76 13.36 22.47
CA GLU A 151 9.41 13.22 23.87
C GLU A 151 8.12 14.00 24.11
N LYS A 152 7.13 13.32 24.68
CA LYS A 152 5.89 13.93 25.13
C LYS A 152 5.98 14.25 26.62
N ASP A 153 5.74 15.49 26.94
CA ASP A 153 5.63 15.93 28.32
C ASP A 153 4.31 16.67 28.61
N SER A 154 4.03 16.83 29.88
CA SER A 154 2.91 17.66 30.34
C SER A 154 3.28 19.14 30.25
N SER A 155 2.46 19.93 29.59
CA SER A 155 2.66 21.37 29.45
C SER A 155 2.68 22.13 30.80
N SER A 156 2.05 21.57 31.81
CA SER A 156 1.97 22.18 33.18
C SER A 156 3.04 21.72 34.13
N THR A 157 3.46 20.46 34.06
CA THR A 157 4.40 19.86 35.01
C THR A 157 5.75 19.50 34.41
N HIS A 158 5.90 19.56 33.11
CA HIS A 158 7.09 19.14 32.33
C HIS A 158 7.55 17.71 32.66
N LYS A 159 6.61 16.87 33.10
CA LYS A 159 6.88 15.44 33.34
C LYS A 159 6.53 14.62 32.11
N PRO A 160 7.30 13.56 31.82
CA PRO A 160 6.99 12.65 30.73
C PRO A 160 5.57 12.09 30.82
N LEU A 161 4.90 11.99 29.69
CA LEU A 161 3.56 11.43 29.57
C LEU A 161 3.60 10.14 28.75
N ALA A 162 3.30 9.03 29.41
CA ALA A 162 3.14 7.73 28.80
C ALA A 162 1.70 7.55 28.26
N GLY A 163 1.55 6.66 27.30
CA GLY A 163 0.24 6.20 26.83
C GLY A 163 -0.39 7.07 25.74
N GLY A 164 0.22 8.18 25.34
CA GLY A 164 -0.24 8.95 24.18
C GLY A 164 -0.01 8.16 22.88
N VAL A 165 -1.02 8.10 22.02
CA VAL A 165 -0.96 7.37 20.75
C VAL A 165 -0.70 8.33 19.60
N PHE A 166 0.30 8.05 18.80
CA PHE A 166 0.76 8.91 17.72
C PHE A 166 0.79 8.19 16.39
N GLN A 167 0.28 8.84 15.37
CA GLN A 167 0.31 8.36 13.99
C GLN A 167 1.17 9.28 13.12
N LEU A 168 2.06 8.65 12.36
CA LEU A 168 2.88 9.34 11.37
C LEU A 168 2.18 9.35 10.01
N TYR A 169 2.37 10.45 9.28
CA TYR A 169 1.86 10.63 7.92
C TYR A 169 2.98 11.18 7.02
N ASP A 170 2.90 10.91 5.75
CA ASP A 170 3.73 11.60 4.77
C ASP A 170 3.27 13.06 4.56
N LYS A 171 4.00 13.78 3.71
CA LYS A 171 3.68 15.18 3.38
C LYS A 171 2.30 15.37 2.71
N ASN A 172 1.74 14.31 2.13
CA ASN A 172 0.44 14.31 1.43
C ASN A 172 -0.71 13.89 2.36
N GLY A 173 -0.41 13.59 3.63
CA GLY A 173 -1.40 13.13 4.59
C GLY A 173 -1.70 11.64 4.56
N VAL A 174 -0.90 10.85 3.84
CA VAL A 174 -1.01 9.38 3.83
C VAL A 174 -0.38 8.84 5.11
N ARG A 175 -1.09 7.95 5.80
CA ARG A 175 -0.61 7.30 7.02
C ARG A 175 0.63 6.44 6.72
N LEU A 176 1.57 6.41 7.65
CA LEU A 176 2.81 5.65 7.57
C LEU A 176 2.93 4.74 8.79
N GLY A 177 2.92 3.43 8.54
CA GLY A 177 3.06 2.43 9.60
C GLY A 177 1.93 2.44 10.64
N SER A 178 2.09 1.63 11.66
CA SER A 178 1.17 1.57 12.80
C SER A 178 1.35 2.75 13.75
N PRO A 179 0.31 3.14 14.50
CA PRO A 179 0.45 4.11 15.57
C PRO A 179 1.47 3.65 16.62
N VAL A 180 2.22 4.59 17.17
CA VAL A 180 3.20 4.34 18.22
C VAL A 180 2.71 4.96 19.53
N VAL A 181 2.81 4.19 20.61
CA VAL A 181 2.42 4.63 21.95
C VAL A 181 3.66 5.17 22.67
N SER A 182 3.53 6.34 23.33
CA SER A 182 4.62 6.88 24.15
C SER A 182 4.91 5.97 25.35
N ASP A 183 6.20 5.70 25.58
CA ASP A 183 6.67 4.88 26.70
C ASP A 183 6.58 5.62 28.06
N GLN A 184 7.06 4.98 29.12
CA GLN A 184 7.05 5.55 30.48
C GLN A 184 7.88 6.84 30.63
N ASN A 185 8.80 7.07 29.69
CA ASN A 185 9.59 8.28 29.61
C ASN A 185 9.00 9.32 28.64
N GLY A 186 7.77 9.11 28.17
CA GLY A 186 7.12 9.95 27.16
C GLY A 186 7.70 9.80 25.75
N ARG A 187 8.56 8.81 25.52
CA ARG A 187 9.31 8.69 24.28
C ARG A 187 8.51 7.97 23.20
N ILE A 188 8.55 8.54 22.01
CA ILE A 188 7.93 8.02 20.80
C ILE A 188 9.04 7.90 19.76
N GLN A 189 9.14 6.75 19.07
CA GLN A 189 10.15 6.53 18.05
C GLN A 189 9.56 5.90 16.80
N PHE A 190 9.78 6.56 15.67
CA PHE A 190 9.52 6.02 14.33
C PHE A 190 10.84 5.75 13.66
N THR A 191 11.05 4.53 13.19
CA THR A 191 12.29 4.08 12.55
C THR A 191 12.05 3.72 11.08
N GLY A 192 13.13 3.53 10.33
CA GLY A 192 13.02 3.10 8.93
C GLY A 192 12.50 4.18 7.98
N LEU A 193 12.57 5.45 8.38
CA LEU A 193 12.05 6.55 7.60
C LEU A 193 13.06 6.98 6.51
N VAL A 194 12.60 7.15 5.29
CA VAL A 194 13.40 7.78 4.24
C VAL A 194 13.47 9.29 4.47
N TYR A 195 14.54 9.94 3.98
CA TYR A 195 14.66 11.39 4.09
C TYR A 195 13.44 12.09 3.45
N GLY A 196 12.79 12.95 4.22
CA GLY A 196 11.58 13.65 3.77
C GLY A 196 10.89 14.44 4.88
N SER A 197 9.76 15.04 4.52
CA SER A 197 8.88 15.74 5.47
C SER A 197 7.75 14.83 5.91
N TYR A 198 7.45 14.86 7.20
CA TYR A 198 6.45 14.03 7.82
C TYR A 198 5.50 14.86 8.67
N ILE A 199 4.28 14.38 8.84
CA ILE A 199 3.28 14.98 9.71
C ILE A 199 3.01 13.97 10.83
N LEU A 200 3.18 14.41 12.08
CA LEU A 200 2.83 13.63 13.26
C LEU A 200 1.53 14.14 13.85
N LYS A 201 0.63 13.22 14.15
CA LYS A 201 -0.63 13.54 14.86
C LYS A 201 -0.77 12.65 16.08
N GLU A 202 -1.16 13.25 17.19
CA GLU A 202 -1.69 12.53 18.34
C GLU A 202 -3.12 12.12 18.01
N VAL A 203 -3.45 10.83 18.19
CA VAL A 203 -4.76 10.27 17.82
C VAL A 203 -5.54 9.79 19.03
N GLU A 204 -4.86 9.61 20.19
CA GLU A 204 -5.44 9.39 21.53
C GLU A 204 -4.46 9.81 22.62
#